data_890d403dda2e1360e5cb578a3f3ee910
#
_entry.id   890d403dda2e1360e5cb578a3f3ee910
#
_cell.length_a   1.000
_cell.length_b   1.000
_cell.length_c   1.000
_cell.angle_alpha   90.00
_cell.angle_beta   90.00
_cell.angle_gamma   90.00
#
_symmetry.space_group_name_H-M   'P 1'
#
loop_
_entity.id
_entity.type
_entity.pdbx_description
1 polymer ?
#
loop_
_entity_poly.entity_id
_entity_poly.type
_entity_poly.pdbx_seq_one_letter_code
_entity_poly.pdbx_strand_id
1 'polypeptide(L)'
;MDPEKRPDRFLEFAEKLFLVREDVIFIMAGNGSMWAALKEKICHLKCRDNFRLLGEIYPATIVYQISDLLYIPSDTEGIPMCVLESMSQGTPVLASNVGGLSEIIEHRVDGFLFEKEDVEGVCACANFLLNDSEYLKYIGENSKSKIRKHFSVQKNVCRNHESI
;
A
#
# COMPACT_ATOMS: atom_id res chain seq x y z
N MET A 1 4.49 8.60 -10.59
CA MET A 1 3.41 7.60 -10.80
C MET A 1 3.32 7.31 -12.28
N ASP A 2 3.70 6.12 -12.65
CA ASP A 2 3.81 5.66 -14.03
C ASP A 2 2.70 4.65 -14.34
N PRO A 3 2.40 4.41 -15.62
CA PRO A 3 1.24 3.60 -16.03
C PRO A 3 1.20 2.19 -15.41
N GLU A 4 2.34 1.53 -15.23
CA GLU A 4 2.42 0.19 -14.63
C GLU A 4 2.01 0.15 -13.15
N LYS A 5 2.06 1.30 -12.46
CA LYS A 5 1.59 1.42 -11.06
C LYS A 5 0.07 1.55 -10.95
N ARG A 6 -0.61 1.67 -12.09
CA ARG A 6 -2.07 1.73 -12.21
C ARG A 6 -2.74 2.70 -11.22
N PRO A 7 -2.33 3.98 -11.23
CA PRO A 7 -2.98 4.97 -10.39
C PRO A 7 -4.47 5.18 -10.75
N ASP A 8 -4.89 4.80 -11.96
CA ASP A 8 -6.28 4.76 -12.38
C ASP A 8 -7.12 3.77 -11.56
N ARG A 9 -6.59 2.57 -11.23
CA ARG A 9 -7.25 1.63 -10.33
C ARG A 9 -7.36 2.17 -8.91
N PHE A 10 -6.37 2.94 -8.47
CA PHE A 10 -6.46 3.59 -7.16
C PHE A 10 -7.61 4.61 -7.12
N LEU A 11 -7.83 5.36 -8.20
CA LEU A 11 -8.98 6.28 -8.29
C LEU A 11 -10.31 5.52 -8.29
N GLU A 12 -10.42 4.43 -9.04
CA GLU A 12 -11.60 3.57 -9.05
C GLU A 12 -11.88 2.99 -7.66
N PHE A 13 -10.86 2.48 -6.98
CA PHE A 13 -10.95 2.02 -5.59
C PHE A 13 -11.46 3.13 -4.68
N ALA A 14 -10.90 4.34 -4.79
CA ALA A 14 -11.29 5.47 -3.94
C ALA A 14 -12.76 5.86 -4.15
N GLU A 15 -13.24 5.91 -5.39
CA GLU A 15 -14.65 6.21 -5.68
C GLU A 15 -15.59 5.13 -5.11
N LYS A 16 -15.25 3.84 -5.29
CA LYS A 16 -16.05 2.73 -4.78
C LYS A 16 -16.06 2.69 -3.24
N LEU A 17 -14.93 2.87 -2.60
CA LEU A 17 -14.84 2.89 -1.13
C LEU A 17 -15.62 4.08 -0.56
N PHE A 18 -15.53 5.25 -1.18
CA PHE A 18 -16.24 6.45 -0.75
C PHE A 18 -17.76 6.29 -0.78
N LEU A 19 -18.32 5.45 -1.67
CA LEU A 19 -19.76 5.17 -1.70
C LEU A 19 -20.28 4.46 -0.44
N VAL A 20 -19.44 3.75 0.27
CA VAL A 20 -19.80 2.99 1.48
C VAL A 20 -19.19 3.58 2.75
N ARG A 21 -18.20 4.50 2.59
CA ARG A 21 -17.47 5.08 3.70
C ARG A 21 -16.93 6.48 3.34
N GLU A 22 -17.56 7.52 3.85
CA GLU A 22 -17.20 8.91 3.56
C GLU A 22 -16.10 9.48 4.48
N ASP A 23 -15.78 8.80 5.58
CA ASP A 23 -14.79 9.21 6.61
C ASP A 23 -13.34 8.83 6.26
N VAL A 24 -13.05 8.52 5.01
CA VAL A 24 -11.70 8.15 4.52
C VAL A 24 -10.97 9.33 3.91
N ILE A 25 -9.65 9.34 4.05
CA ILE A 25 -8.73 10.25 3.34
C ILE A 25 -7.84 9.40 2.44
N PHE A 26 -7.81 9.74 1.16
CA PHE A 26 -6.97 9.09 0.16
C PHE A 26 -5.67 9.88 -0.02
N ILE A 27 -4.54 9.25 0.29
CA ILE A 27 -3.23 9.88 0.18
C ILE A 27 -2.52 9.30 -1.05
N MET A 28 -2.08 10.16 -1.95
CA MET A 28 -1.20 9.81 -3.06
C MET A 28 0.12 10.56 -2.90
N ALA A 29 1.19 9.81 -2.65
CA ALA A 29 2.55 10.32 -2.54
C ALA A 29 3.41 9.84 -3.71
N GLY A 30 4.37 10.67 -4.14
CA GLY A 30 5.26 10.41 -5.26
C GLY A 30 5.01 11.34 -6.43
N ASN A 31 5.78 11.14 -7.51
CA ASN A 31 5.72 11.90 -8.74
C ASN A 31 5.70 10.93 -9.94
N GLY A 32 5.66 11.44 -11.16
CA GLY A 32 5.73 10.65 -12.37
C GLY A 32 4.92 11.23 -13.52
N SER A 33 4.99 10.55 -14.67
CA SER A 33 4.41 11.04 -15.93
C SER A 33 2.90 11.27 -15.88
N MET A 34 2.18 10.53 -15.04
CA MET A 34 0.71 10.64 -14.91
C MET A 34 0.23 11.69 -13.92
N TRP A 35 1.12 12.40 -13.22
CA TRP A 35 0.75 13.29 -12.10
C TRP A 35 -0.24 14.38 -12.49
N ALA A 36 -0.01 15.07 -13.62
CA ALA A 36 -0.91 16.13 -14.09
C ALA A 36 -2.30 15.59 -14.46
N ALA A 37 -2.34 14.48 -15.20
CA ALA A 37 -3.59 13.85 -15.61
C ALA A 37 -4.39 13.30 -14.40
N LEU A 38 -3.70 12.83 -13.35
CA LEU A 38 -4.35 12.38 -12.12
C LEU A 38 -4.99 13.53 -11.37
N LYS A 39 -4.31 14.67 -11.25
CA LYS A 39 -4.89 15.87 -10.64
C LYS A 39 -6.19 16.29 -11.34
N GLU A 40 -6.18 16.31 -12.67
CA GLU A 40 -7.35 16.65 -13.47
C GLU A 40 -8.50 15.66 -13.21
N LYS A 41 -8.20 14.34 -13.26
CA LYS A 41 -9.22 13.31 -13.00
C LYS A 41 -9.81 13.44 -11.60
N ILE A 42 -8.99 13.63 -10.57
CA ILE A 42 -9.44 13.76 -9.17
C ILE A 42 -10.40 14.94 -8.99
N CYS A 43 -10.20 16.07 -9.69
CA CYS A 43 -11.11 17.21 -9.62
C CYS A 43 -12.56 16.88 -10.02
N HIS A 44 -12.76 15.82 -10.80
CA HIS A 44 -14.09 15.38 -11.27
C HIS A 44 -14.70 14.28 -10.41
N LEU A 45 -13.96 13.71 -9.43
CA LEU A 45 -14.47 12.67 -8.54
C LEU A 45 -15.40 13.25 -7.46
N LYS A 46 -16.38 12.48 -7.02
CA LYS A 46 -17.23 12.85 -5.88
C LYS A 46 -16.43 12.97 -4.58
N CYS A 47 -15.43 12.13 -4.41
CA CYS A 47 -14.52 12.10 -3.25
C CYS A 47 -13.30 13.03 -3.36
N ARG A 48 -13.29 13.99 -4.29
CA ARG A 48 -12.14 14.89 -4.54
C ARG A 48 -11.63 15.59 -3.28
N ASP A 49 -12.52 16.01 -2.40
CA ASP A 49 -12.18 16.74 -1.18
C ASP A 49 -11.50 15.85 -0.12
N ASN A 50 -11.59 14.53 -0.30
CA ASN A 50 -10.93 13.52 0.53
C ASN A 50 -9.52 13.16 0.02
N PHE A 51 -9.08 13.67 -1.14
CA PHE A 51 -7.75 13.41 -1.64
C PHE A 51 -6.70 14.37 -1.07
N ARG A 52 -5.51 13.82 -0.78
CA ARG A 52 -4.29 14.55 -0.42
C ARG A 52 -3.18 14.13 -1.36
N LEU A 53 -2.83 15.03 -2.27
CA LEU A 53 -1.75 14.84 -3.26
C LEU A 53 -0.48 15.47 -2.71
N LEU A 54 0.43 14.67 -2.18
CA LEU A 54 1.58 15.14 -1.44
C LEU A 54 2.82 15.37 -2.30
N GLY A 55 2.87 14.85 -3.56
CA GLY A 55 4.10 14.85 -4.34
C GLY A 55 5.18 13.95 -3.73
N GLU A 56 6.44 14.27 -3.97
CA GLU A 56 7.55 13.53 -3.37
C GLU A 56 7.70 13.88 -1.89
N ILE A 57 7.73 12.86 -1.04
CA ILE A 57 7.89 12.98 0.41
C ILE A 57 9.14 12.19 0.83
N TYR A 58 9.98 12.83 1.62
CA TYR A 58 11.15 12.20 2.21
C TYR A 58 11.28 12.60 3.69
N PRO A 59 11.43 11.64 4.61
CA PRO A 59 11.34 10.19 4.38
C PRO A 59 9.89 9.73 4.16
N ALA A 60 9.67 8.79 3.23
CA ALA A 60 8.34 8.27 2.90
C ALA A 60 7.68 7.52 4.07
N THR A 61 8.46 7.06 5.04
CA THR A 61 7.99 6.38 6.26
C THR A 61 6.95 7.17 7.04
N ILE A 62 7.00 8.51 6.98
CA ILE A 62 6.00 9.38 7.63
C ILE A 62 4.60 9.12 7.08
N VAL A 63 4.49 8.89 5.75
CA VAL A 63 3.19 8.63 5.10
C VAL A 63 2.60 7.32 5.62
N TYR A 64 3.43 6.26 5.74
CA TYR A 64 2.94 4.97 6.26
C TYR A 64 2.52 5.05 7.72
N GLN A 65 3.24 5.80 8.55
CA GLN A 65 2.92 5.96 9.99
C GLN A 65 1.56 6.64 10.23
N ILE A 66 1.11 7.48 9.32
CA ILE A 66 -0.18 8.18 9.43
C ILE A 66 -1.30 7.49 8.64
N SER A 67 -0.98 6.41 7.92
CA SER A 67 -1.94 5.67 7.09
C SER A 67 -2.39 4.40 7.79
N ASP A 68 -3.67 4.09 7.69
CA ASP A 68 -4.23 2.83 8.18
C ASP A 68 -3.96 1.65 7.23
N LEU A 69 -3.90 1.93 5.92
CA LEU A 69 -3.70 0.93 4.87
C LEU A 69 -2.82 1.50 3.74
N LEU A 70 -2.01 0.64 3.12
CA LEU A 70 -1.37 0.91 1.83
C LEU A 70 -2.02 0.07 0.74
N TYR A 71 -2.43 0.67 -0.38
CA TYR A 71 -2.92 -0.05 -1.56
C TYR A 71 -1.95 0.09 -2.74
N ILE A 72 -1.54 -1.05 -3.32
CA ILE A 72 -0.64 -1.17 -4.48
C ILE A 72 -1.36 -1.88 -5.63
N PRO A 73 -2.01 -1.13 -6.54
CA PRO A 73 -2.77 -1.69 -7.66
C PRO A 73 -1.95 -2.08 -8.89
N SER A 74 -0.64 -2.17 -8.78
CA SER A 74 0.30 -2.31 -9.91
C SER A 74 0.03 -3.50 -10.81
N ASP A 75 0.37 -3.38 -12.10
CA ASP A 75 0.33 -4.48 -13.07
C ASP A 75 1.58 -5.37 -12.99
N THR A 76 2.69 -4.81 -12.54
CA THR A 76 3.96 -5.51 -12.36
C THR A 76 4.76 -4.86 -11.24
N GLU A 77 5.40 -5.68 -10.42
CA GLU A 77 6.30 -5.29 -9.36
C GLU A 77 7.47 -6.27 -9.25
N GLY A 78 8.67 -5.72 -8.99
CA GLY A 78 9.75 -6.52 -8.44
C GLY A 78 9.55 -6.71 -6.93
N ILE A 79 10.50 -6.22 -6.15
CA ILE A 79 10.35 -6.06 -4.68
C ILE A 79 10.17 -4.57 -4.40
N PRO A 80 8.93 -4.07 -4.27
CA PRO A 80 8.71 -2.64 -4.10
C PRO A 80 9.10 -2.19 -2.68
N MET A 81 10.02 -1.22 -2.60
CA MET A 81 10.49 -0.68 -1.31
C MET A 81 9.35 -0.09 -0.48
N CYS A 82 8.36 0.55 -1.13
CA CYS A 82 7.20 1.09 -0.44
C CYS A 82 6.40 0.04 0.35
N VAL A 83 6.34 -1.21 -0.14
CA VAL A 83 5.70 -2.33 0.58
C VAL A 83 6.53 -2.72 1.80
N LEU A 84 7.84 -2.91 1.64
CA LEU A 84 8.72 -3.25 2.77
C LEU A 84 8.73 -2.15 3.84
N GLU A 85 8.75 -0.89 3.42
CA GLU A 85 8.69 0.27 4.32
C GLU A 85 7.34 0.32 5.07
N SER A 86 6.22 0.18 4.37
CA SER A 86 4.87 0.13 4.96
C SER A 86 4.76 -1.00 6.00
N MET A 87 5.13 -2.22 5.61
CA MET A 87 5.13 -3.38 6.51
C MET A 87 6.04 -3.16 7.72
N SER A 88 7.20 -2.49 7.56
CA SER A 88 8.11 -2.18 8.66
C SER A 88 7.51 -1.22 9.69
N GLN A 89 6.61 -0.34 9.26
CA GLN A 89 5.85 0.55 10.16
C GLN A 89 4.63 -0.13 10.79
N GLY A 90 4.25 -1.30 10.29
CA GLY A 90 3.06 -2.02 10.74
C GLY A 90 1.78 -1.55 10.05
N THR A 91 1.91 -0.91 8.90
CA THR A 91 0.77 -0.50 8.06
C THR A 91 0.44 -1.64 7.09
N PRO A 92 -0.74 -2.28 7.21
CA PRO A 92 -1.13 -3.39 6.36
C PRO A 92 -1.19 -3.02 4.88
N VAL A 93 -0.80 -3.97 4.04
CA VAL A 93 -0.74 -3.79 2.59
C VAL A 93 -1.85 -4.58 1.90
N LEU A 94 -2.59 -3.91 1.03
CA LEU A 94 -3.47 -4.50 0.02
C LEU A 94 -2.75 -4.36 -1.33
N ALA A 95 -2.54 -5.45 -2.06
CA ALA A 95 -1.77 -5.37 -3.30
C ALA A 95 -2.31 -6.30 -4.38
N SER A 96 -2.04 -5.97 -5.64
CA SER A 96 -2.21 -6.91 -6.73
C SER A 96 -1.27 -8.10 -6.57
N ASN A 97 -1.73 -9.31 -6.88
CA ASN A 97 -0.94 -10.54 -6.83
C ASN A 97 -0.03 -10.64 -8.06
N VAL A 98 1.06 -9.86 -8.06
CA VAL A 98 1.98 -9.75 -9.19
C VAL A 98 3.44 -9.77 -8.75
N GLY A 99 4.29 -10.38 -9.58
CA GLY A 99 5.74 -10.37 -9.40
C GLY A 99 6.18 -10.82 -8.01
N GLY A 100 7.13 -10.09 -7.43
CA GLY A 100 7.70 -10.39 -6.11
C GLY A 100 6.76 -10.10 -4.92
N LEU A 101 5.55 -9.55 -5.13
CA LEU A 101 4.62 -9.27 -4.03
C LEU A 101 4.14 -10.53 -3.31
N SER A 102 3.92 -11.64 -4.04
CA SER A 102 3.57 -12.93 -3.47
C SER A 102 4.70 -13.60 -2.66
N GLU A 103 5.94 -13.16 -2.85
CA GLU A 103 7.08 -13.64 -2.05
C GLU A 103 7.20 -12.86 -0.72
N ILE A 104 6.67 -11.63 -0.69
CA ILE A 104 6.74 -10.74 0.47
C ILE A 104 5.50 -10.86 1.34
N ILE A 105 4.30 -10.88 0.72
CA ILE A 105 3.02 -10.85 1.42
C ILE A 105 2.41 -12.24 1.48
N GLU A 106 2.12 -12.70 2.68
CA GLU A 106 1.31 -13.88 2.93
C GLU A 106 -0.15 -13.47 3.14
N HIS A 107 -0.99 -13.85 2.16
CA HIS A 107 -2.39 -13.42 2.12
C HIS A 107 -3.15 -13.74 3.41
N ARG A 108 -3.81 -12.74 4.00
CA ARG A 108 -4.57 -12.78 5.27
C ARG A 108 -3.74 -13.03 6.54
N VAL A 109 -2.42 -13.07 6.43
CA VAL A 109 -1.52 -13.23 7.58
C VAL A 109 -0.80 -11.93 7.90
N ASP A 110 -0.17 -11.32 6.88
CA ASP A 110 0.61 -10.09 7.04
C ASP A 110 0.30 -9.04 5.96
N GLY A 111 -0.75 -9.26 5.18
CA GLY A 111 -1.27 -8.38 4.15
C GLY A 111 -2.28 -9.13 3.28
N PHE A 112 -2.70 -8.49 2.20
CA PHE A 112 -3.74 -9.06 1.32
C PHE A 112 -3.33 -8.94 -0.14
N LEU A 113 -3.47 -10.03 -0.89
CA LEU A 113 -3.22 -10.11 -2.32
C LEU A 113 -4.53 -10.34 -3.06
N PHE A 114 -4.71 -9.64 -4.18
CA PHE A 114 -5.91 -9.68 -5.00
C PHE A 114 -5.54 -9.86 -6.47
N GLU A 115 -6.43 -10.43 -7.25
CA GLU A 115 -6.31 -10.38 -8.71
C GLU A 115 -6.34 -8.91 -9.18
N LYS A 116 -5.65 -8.62 -10.28
CA LYS A 116 -5.40 -7.23 -10.74
C LYS A 116 -6.67 -6.40 -10.89
N GLU A 117 -7.73 -7.00 -11.41
CA GLU A 117 -9.00 -6.31 -11.71
C GLU A 117 -10.02 -6.40 -10.56
N ASP A 118 -9.70 -7.07 -9.45
CA ASP A 118 -10.62 -7.25 -8.32
C ASP A 118 -10.67 -6.02 -7.40
N VAL A 119 -11.05 -4.89 -7.95
CA VAL A 119 -11.20 -3.64 -7.19
C VAL A 119 -12.32 -3.77 -6.14
N GLU A 120 -13.39 -4.53 -6.44
CA GLU A 120 -14.47 -4.79 -5.50
C GLU A 120 -13.99 -5.57 -4.27
N GLY A 121 -13.22 -6.64 -4.47
CA GLY A 121 -12.64 -7.40 -3.38
C GLY A 121 -11.70 -6.55 -2.51
N VAL A 122 -10.90 -5.70 -3.13
CA VAL A 122 -10.03 -4.75 -2.42
C VAL A 122 -10.87 -3.77 -1.59
N CYS A 123 -11.94 -3.19 -2.15
CA CYS A 123 -12.83 -2.28 -1.44
C CYS A 123 -13.52 -2.94 -0.24
N ALA A 124 -14.05 -4.16 -0.44
CA ALA A 124 -14.70 -4.90 0.63
C ALA A 124 -13.71 -5.22 1.77
N CYS A 125 -12.49 -5.64 1.43
CA CYS A 125 -11.43 -5.91 2.39
C CYS A 125 -11.00 -4.63 3.14
N ALA A 126 -10.78 -3.53 2.43
CA ALA A 126 -10.43 -2.25 3.04
C ALA A 126 -11.52 -1.77 4.03
N ASN A 127 -12.79 -1.81 3.61
CA ASN A 127 -13.89 -1.43 4.47
C ASN A 127 -14.01 -2.34 5.71
N PHE A 128 -13.81 -3.65 5.54
CA PHE A 128 -13.79 -4.60 6.66
C PHE A 128 -12.66 -4.26 7.65
N LEU A 129 -11.44 -4.09 7.18
CA LEU A 129 -10.27 -3.79 8.01
C LEU A 129 -10.43 -2.45 8.75
N LEU A 130 -10.94 -1.42 8.08
CA LEU A 130 -11.16 -0.11 8.70
C LEU A 130 -12.30 -0.11 9.74
N ASN A 131 -13.17 -1.12 9.74
CA ASN A 131 -14.19 -1.33 10.77
C ASN A 131 -13.73 -2.22 11.93
N ASP A 132 -12.64 -2.99 11.75
CA ASP A 132 -12.08 -3.89 12.76
C ASP A 132 -10.64 -3.47 13.10
N SER A 133 -10.50 -2.51 13.99
CA SER A 133 -9.20 -1.96 14.38
C SER A 133 -8.29 -2.98 15.07
N GLU A 134 -8.85 -4.00 15.73
CA GLU A 134 -8.07 -5.07 16.36
C GLU A 134 -7.46 -5.98 15.31
N TYR A 135 -8.25 -6.38 14.31
CA TYR A 135 -7.74 -7.19 13.21
C TYR A 135 -6.77 -6.43 12.32
N LEU A 136 -7.06 -5.15 12.03
CA LEU A 136 -6.14 -4.27 11.32
C LEU A 136 -4.77 -4.22 12.01
N LYS A 137 -4.75 -4.01 13.32
CA LYS A 137 -3.53 -4.00 14.13
C LYS A 137 -2.83 -5.35 14.14
N TYR A 138 -3.58 -6.44 14.25
CA TYR A 138 -3.01 -7.80 14.21
C TYR A 138 -2.25 -8.07 12.90
N ILE A 139 -2.82 -7.73 11.75
CA ILE A 139 -2.16 -7.84 10.44
C ILE A 139 -0.90 -6.96 10.38
N GLY A 140 -0.99 -5.71 10.89
CA GLY A 140 0.14 -4.78 10.95
C GLY A 140 1.30 -5.31 11.80
N GLU A 141 1.03 -5.87 12.96
CA GLU A 141 2.08 -6.45 13.82
C GLU A 141 2.74 -7.69 13.19
N ASN A 142 1.96 -8.53 12.50
CA ASN A 142 2.49 -9.67 11.75
C ASN A 142 3.45 -9.20 10.65
N SER A 143 3.03 -8.22 9.84
CA SER A 143 3.85 -7.64 8.77
C SER A 143 5.16 -7.06 9.31
N LYS A 144 5.09 -6.30 10.38
CA LYS A 144 6.25 -5.71 11.06
C LYS A 144 7.21 -6.76 11.62
N SER A 145 6.66 -7.82 12.22
CA SER A 145 7.44 -8.95 12.73
C SER A 145 8.18 -9.68 11.61
N LYS A 146 7.51 -9.92 10.47
CA LYS A 146 8.11 -10.55 9.29
C LYS A 146 9.27 -9.73 8.74
N ILE A 147 9.11 -8.43 8.56
CA ILE A 147 10.18 -7.56 8.07
C ILE A 147 11.38 -7.57 9.01
N ARG A 148 11.16 -7.48 10.32
CA ARG A 148 12.24 -7.57 11.31
C ARG A 148 13.01 -8.89 11.22
N LYS A 149 12.32 -10.02 10.99
CA LYS A 149 12.95 -11.35 10.93
C LYS A 149 13.72 -11.59 9.63
N HIS A 150 13.19 -11.14 8.49
CA HIS A 150 13.67 -11.55 7.18
C HIS A 150 14.46 -10.48 6.42
N PHE A 151 14.19 -9.18 6.71
CA PHE A 151 14.73 -8.05 5.95
C PHE A 151 15.54 -7.04 6.79
N SER A 152 15.88 -7.36 8.06
CA SER A 152 16.64 -6.42 8.89
C SER A 152 18.10 -6.34 8.44
N VAL A 153 18.65 -5.12 8.43
CA VAL A 153 20.05 -4.82 8.07
C VAL A 153 21.05 -5.58 8.94
N GLN A 154 20.69 -5.95 10.18
CA GLN A 154 21.54 -6.71 11.09
C GLN A 154 21.90 -8.12 10.61
N LYS A 155 21.04 -8.79 9.81
CA LYS A 155 21.38 -10.10 9.24
C LYS A 155 22.42 -10.02 8.12
N ASN A 156 22.51 -8.91 7.43
CA ASN A 156 23.51 -8.74 6.35
C ASN A 156 24.91 -8.49 6.89
N VAL A 157 25.08 -7.94 8.09
CA VAL A 157 26.38 -7.70 8.71
C VAL A 157 26.98 -9.00 9.25
N CYS A 158 26.18 -9.91 9.83
CA CYS A 158 26.67 -11.18 10.35
C CYS A 158 27.11 -12.17 9.24
N ARG A 159 26.48 -12.15 8.06
CA ARG A 159 26.89 -13.03 6.95
C ARG A 159 28.22 -12.65 6.31
N ASN A 160 28.65 -11.40 6.42
CA ASN A 160 29.92 -10.93 5.86
C ASN A 160 31.12 -11.12 6.80
N HIS A 161 30.93 -11.54 8.06
CA HIS A 161 32.00 -11.82 9.01
C HIS A 161 32.34 -13.30 9.19
N GLU A 162 31.56 -14.23 8.59
CA GLU A 162 31.89 -15.67 8.63
C GLU A 162 32.66 -16.19 7.39
N SER A 163 33.15 -15.28 6.54
CA SER A 163 33.90 -15.60 5.31
C SER A 163 35.28 -14.94 5.30
N ILE A 164 36.02 -14.98 6.43
CA ILE A 164 37.45 -14.68 6.47
C ILE A 164 38.14 -15.80 7.26
#